data_8592442fbf953002c463b97a00dcc50d
#
_entry.id   8592442fbf953002c463b97a00dcc50d
#
_cell.length_a   1.000
_cell.length_b   1.000
_cell.length_c   1.000
_cell.angle_alpha   90.00
_cell.angle_beta   90.00
_cell.angle_gamma   90.00
#
_symmetry.space_group_name_H-M   'P 1'
#
loop_
_entity.id
_entity.type
_entity.pdbx_description
1 polymer ?
#
loop_
_entity_poly.entity_id
_entity_poly.type
_entity_poly.pdbx_seq_one_letter_code
_entity_poly.pdbx_strand_id
1 'polypeptide(L)'
;MPRASSHILENEQPKLENIFLSSEKNSYTYGNLNTFKAFFCDILSQNSLYDTSLVAFLCESCDALVFSVAACWELGVPFIPLDPKLTQQEIESQLEVLNPSIVFCDSRNIKRVDRLVTFQIDETYLDMGLNFEKSNSEYTTTKNIQESEIFGYFFTSGTTASPKIVPLKRRQMYAAAKSSAKNLRPEPNHLWLLCLPLNHIGGISIILRTLIYRTGIYRSDSFNEYAIKNLLSDHPKIQAVSLVPTMLERLLKQPDFNIHKSFKAILLGGGSSTEHSLQKCIDKGIPIISSYGMTETCAQVVAHPILTSPQKQTLLSSVGKPLENNHVQITDEQGNKLTENKSGLIWLKGAQVFDGYFNYKNNDSFFDKDGWFNTGDFGHLNSAGYLFIDNRRTDLIVSGGENINPFEVEEAIKTIKEIHEIAVIGLDDEQWGQKVVAVMTLNNTKTFTLDDIKSRLKGKIADFKLPKDVIIVDELPKTTTGKIRKQALKNLYS
;
A
#
# COMPACT_ATOMS: atom_id res chain seq x y z
N MET A 1 15.14 -20.99 -28.31
CA MET A 1 14.95 -20.19 -27.08
C MET A 1 14.55 -21.15 -25.97
N PRO A 2 15.31 -21.28 -24.88
CA PRO A 2 14.96 -22.22 -23.81
C PRO A 2 13.68 -21.74 -23.11
N ARG A 3 12.74 -22.65 -22.91
CA ARG A 3 11.53 -22.46 -22.11
C ARG A 3 11.98 -22.12 -20.67
N ALA A 4 11.75 -20.87 -20.23
CA ALA A 4 11.95 -20.49 -18.85
C ALA A 4 11.02 -21.32 -17.98
N SER A 5 11.61 -22.10 -17.10
CA SER A 5 10.95 -23.03 -16.21
C SER A 5 9.98 -22.33 -15.27
N SER A 6 8.72 -22.77 -15.33
CA SER A 6 7.66 -22.46 -14.36
C SER A 6 7.92 -23.07 -12.97
N HIS A 7 9.12 -23.55 -12.71
CA HIS A 7 9.47 -24.38 -11.55
C HIS A 7 9.99 -23.61 -10.31
N ILE A 8 10.05 -22.27 -10.33
CA ILE A 8 10.67 -21.49 -9.23
C ILE A 8 9.82 -21.46 -7.94
N LEU A 9 8.54 -21.84 -8.01
CA LEU A 9 7.61 -21.64 -6.89
C LEU A 9 7.20 -22.94 -6.17
N GLU A 10 7.63 -24.10 -6.61
CA GLU A 10 6.91 -25.32 -6.20
C GLU A 10 7.65 -26.29 -5.29
N ASN A 11 8.90 -26.26 -4.90
CA ASN A 11 9.37 -27.33 -3.98
C ASN A 11 10.70 -27.18 -3.24
N GLU A 12 11.42 -26.10 -3.29
CA GLU A 12 12.65 -26.01 -2.50
C GLU A 12 12.52 -25.01 -1.34
N GLN A 13 12.67 -25.50 -0.12
CA GLN A 13 12.85 -24.62 1.04
C GLN A 13 14.11 -23.75 0.81
N PRO A 14 14.12 -22.45 1.19
CA PRO A 14 15.32 -21.64 1.06
C PRO A 14 16.43 -22.30 1.91
N LYS A 15 17.65 -22.26 1.40
CA LYS A 15 18.78 -22.66 2.22
C LYS A 15 18.85 -21.73 3.42
N LEU A 16 19.12 -22.28 4.59
CA LEU A 16 19.13 -21.51 5.85
C LEU A 16 20.17 -20.38 5.85
N GLU A 17 21.24 -20.52 5.09
CA GLU A 17 22.27 -19.51 4.89
C GLU A 17 21.90 -18.37 3.91
N ASN A 18 20.82 -18.51 3.15
CA ASN A 18 20.39 -17.44 2.22
C ASN A 18 19.94 -16.22 2.99
N ILE A 19 20.26 -15.04 2.47
CA ILE A 19 19.84 -13.75 3.05
C ILE A 19 18.33 -13.63 2.97
N PHE A 20 17.69 -13.41 4.12
CA PHE A 20 16.29 -13.02 4.23
C PHE A 20 16.12 -11.52 4.27
N LEU A 21 16.86 -10.85 5.16
CA LEU A 21 16.81 -9.40 5.35
C LEU A 21 18.21 -8.83 5.47
N SER A 22 18.49 -7.75 4.76
CA SER A 22 19.70 -6.97 4.88
C SER A 22 19.35 -5.49 5.02
N SER A 23 20.19 -4.75 5.73
CA SER A 23 20.14 -3.29 5.87
C SER A 23 21.57 -2.75 5.78
N GLU A 24 21.75 -1.46 5.98
CA GLU A 24 23.09 -0.86 6.01
C GLU A 24 23.97 -1.47 7.11
N LYS A 25 23.37 -1.80 8.26
CA LYS A 25 24.09 -2.25 9.47
C LYS A 25 24.13 -3.77 9.63
N ASN A 26 23.09 -4.45 9.18
CA ASN A 26 22.85 -5.86 9.55
C ASN A 26 22.51 -6.71 8.32
N SER A 27 22.76 -8.00 8.42
CA SER A 27 22.34 -8.99 7.46
C SER A 27 21.89 -10.25 8.18
N TYR A 28 20.70 -10.74 7.88
CA TYR A 28 20.03 -11.86 8.51
C TYR A 28 19.65 -12.91 7.47
N THR A 29 19.74 -14.17 7.85
CA THR A 29 19.45 -15.30 6.99
C THR A 29 18.04 -15.88 7.24
N TYR A 30 17.60 -16.81 6.40
CA TYR A 30 16.41 -17.60 6.66
C TYR A 30 16.55 -18.49 7.92
N GLY A 31 17.79 -18.86 8.31
CA GLY A 31 18.05 -19.48 9.60
C GLY A 31 17.66 -18.59 10.76
N ASN A 32 18.03 -17.32 10.71
CA ASN A 32 17.63 -16.32 11.70
C ASN A 32 16.09 -16.15 11.75
N LEU A 33 15.42 -16.17 10.60
CA LEU A 33 13.95 -16.12 10.54
C LEU A 33 13.33 -17.34 11.24
N ASN A 34 13.87 -18.54 11.06
CA ASN A 34 13.35 -19.73 11.73
C ASN A 34 13.52 -19.66 13.25
N THR A 35 14.64 -19.14 13.74
CA THR A 35 14.86 -18.94 15.18
C THR A 35 13.88 -17.88 15.73
N PHE A 36 13.76 -16.75 15.05
CA PHE A 36 12.83 -15.70 15.45
C PHE A 36 11.36 -16.17 15.42
N LYS A 37 10.97 -16.96 14.45
CA LYS A 37 9.63 -17.56 14.38
C LYS A 37 9.32 -18.40 15.64
N ALA A 38 10.28 -19.18 16.13
CA ALA A 38 10.09 -19.94 17.36
C ALA A 38 9.92 -19.04 18.58
N PHE A 39 10.69 -17.96 18.68
CA PHE A 39 10.53 -16.94 19.71
C PHE A 39 9.16 -16.25 19.65
N PHE A 40 8.71 -15.85 18.45
CA PHE A 40 7.41 -15.22 18.27
C PHE A 40 6.27 -16.15 18.68
N CYS A 41 6.38 -17.43 18.34
CA CYS A 41 5.44 -18.47 18.77
C CYS A 41 5.41 -18.61 20.30
N ASP A 42 6.57 -18.57 20.95
CA ASP A 42 6.70 -18.64 22.42
C ASP A 42 6.02 -17.45 23.11
N ILE A 43 6.21 -16.22 22.60
CA ILE A 43 5.50 -15.03 23.10
C ILE A 43 3.98 -15.21 23.03
N LEU A 44 3.47 -15.69 21.90
CA LEU A 44 2.03 -15.91 21.75
C LEU A 44 1.52 -16.95 22.75
N SER A 45 2.25 -18.06 22.92
CA SER A 45 1.90 -19.13 23.86
C SER A 45 1.90 -18.66 25.31
N GLN A 46 2.91 -17.93 25.75
CA GLN A 46 3.00 -17.38 27.11
C GLN A 46 1.85 -16.42 27.45
N ASN A 47 1.28 -15.77 26.45
CA ASN A 47 0.11 -14.90 26.60
C ASN A 47 -1.23 -15.63 26.37
N SER A 48 -1.24 -16.97 26.33
CA SER A 48 -2.43 -17.79 26.04
C SER A 48 -3.09 -17.43 24.70
N LEU A 49 -2.30 -16.95 23.76
CA LEU A 49 -2.75 -16.60 22.41
C LEU A 49 -2.55 -17.80 21.50
N TYR A 50 -3.65 -18.30 20.95
CA TYR A 50 -3.66 -19.46 20.07
C TYR A 50 -3.88 -19.01 18.61
N ASP A 51 -3.86 -19.97 17.72
CA ASP A 51 -3.86 -19.86 16.26
C ASP A 51 -4.92 -18.93 15.62
N THR A 52 -5.91 -18.44 16.35
CA THR A 52 -6.94 -17.51 15.90
C THR A 52 -6.79 -16.10 16.46
N SER A 53 -5.77 -15.87 17.29
CA SER A 53 -5.56 -14.58 17.93
C SER A 53 -5.10 -13.55 16.92
N LEU A 54 -5.80 -12.41 16.88
CA LEU A 54 -5.43 -11.27 16.03
C LEU A 54 -4.37 -10.44 16.76
N VAL A 55 -3.27 -10.13 16.09
CA VAL A 55 -2.23 -9.24 16.61
C VAL A 55 -2.25 -7.91 15.88
N ALA A 56 -1.80 -6.83 16.51
CA ALA A 56 -1.63 -5.54 15.86
C ALA A 56 -0.18 -5.06 15.95
N PHE A 57 0.27 -4.33 14.93
CA PHE A 57 1.57 -3.67 14.88
C PHE A 57 1.37 -2.17 14.78
N LEU A 58 1.90 -1.43 15.74
CA LEU A 58 1.90 0.04 15.78
C LEU A 58 3.34 0.55 15.92
N CYS A 59 4.08 0.51 14.84
CA CYS A 59 5.49 0.91 14.83
C CYS A 59 5.93 1.36 13.45
N GLU A 60 6.99 2.17 13.43
CA GLU A 60 7.71 2.51 12.20
C GLU A 60 8.38 1.27 11.58
N SER A 61 8.68 1.32 10.28
CA SER A 61 9.36 0.24 9.60
C SER A 61 10.74 -0.03 10.20
N CYS A 62 10.94 -1.24 10.73
CA CYS A 62 12.20 -1.70 11.32
C CYS A 62 12.43 -3.19 11.01
N ASP A 63 13.64 -3.70 11.28
CA ASP A 63 13.97 -5.10 11.03
C ASP A 63 13.08 -6.04 11.84
N ALA A 64 12.82 -5.72 13.11
CA ALA A 64 11.95 -6.50 13.98
C ALA A 64 10.50 -6.61 13.45
N LEU A 65 9.96 -5.54 12.85
CA LEU A 65 8.64 -5.59 12.23
C LEU A 65 8.62 -6.50 10.99
N VAL A 66 9.67 -6.46 10.15
CA VAL A 66 9.79 -7.37 8.99
C VAL A 66 9.80 -8.82 9.44
N PHE A 67 10.57 -9.15 10.48
CA PHE A 67 10.61 -10.48 11.08
C PHE A 67 9.25 -10.90 11.66
N SER A 68 8.57 -10.00 12.37
CA SER A 68 7.26 -10.27 13.00
C SER A 68 6.17 -10.52 11.95
N VAL A 69 6.12 -9.73 10.88
CA VAL A 69 5.18 -9.96 9.76
C VAL A 69 5.48 -11.28 9.04
N ALA A 70 6.76 -11.59 8.83
CA ALA A 70 7.16 -12.87 8.26
C ALA A 70 6.78 -14.05 9.17
N ALA A 71 6.95 -13.93 10.49
CA ALA A 71 6.51 -14.93 11.47
C ALA A 71 4.99 -15.10 11.45
N CYS A 72 4.20 -14.03 11.34
CA CYS A 72 2.74 -14.10 11.17
C CYS A 72 2.34 -14.92 9.94
N TRP A 73 3.04 -14.73 8.80
CA TRP A 73 2.82 -15.53 7.61
C TRP A 73 3.14 -17.01 7.86
N GLU A 74 4.30 -17.32 8.41
CA GLU A 74 4.77 -18.68 8.63
C GLU A 74 3.96 -19.44 9.70
N LEU A 75 3.37 -18.74 10.66
CA LEU A 75 2.58 -19.31 11.76
C LEU A 75 1.07 -19.29 11.52
N GLY A 76 0.58 -18.63 10.46
CA GLY A 76 -0.85 -18.49 10.20
C GLY A 76 -1.56 -17.53 11.17
N VAL A 77 -0.86 -16.56 11.73
CA VAL A 77 -1.40 -15.56 12.66
C VAL A 77 -1.87 -14.34 11.88
N PRO A 78 -3.14 -13.95 11.94
CA PRO A 78 -3.64 -12.74 11.31
C PRO A 78 -3.15 -11.48 12.03
N PHE A 79 -2.92 -10.39 11.29
CA PHE A 79 -2.44 -9.16 11.89
C PHE A 79 -3.10 -7.90 11.32
N ILE A 80 -2.92 -6.80 12.05
CA ILE A 80 -3.34 -5.44 11.68
C ILE A 80 -2.09 -4.55 11.62
N PRO A 81 -1.70 -4.03 10.47
CA PRO A 81 -0.68 -3.00 10.40
C PRO A 81 -1.32 -1.62 10.60
N LEU A 82 -1.11 -1.02 11.77
CA LEU A 82 -1.60 0.32 12.10
C LEU A 82 -0.61 1.38 11.62
N ASP A 83 -1.13 2.53 11.19
CA ASP A 83 -0.29 3.67 10.82
C ASP A 83 0.11 4.47 12.08
N PRO A 84 1.40 4.54 12.44
CA PRO A 84 1.85 5.31 13.60
C PRO A 84 1.64 6.82 13.47
N LYS A 85 1.37 7.32 12.26
CA LYS A 85 1.08 8.74 12.00
C LYS A 85 -0.35 9.14 12.33
N LEU A 86 -1.24 8.18 12.55
CA LEU A 86 -2.64 8.46 12.94
C LEU A 86 -2.69 9.12 14.32
N THR A 87 -3.77 9.86 14.57
CA THR A 87 -4.02 10.42 15.91
C THR A 87 -4.37 9.33 16.91
N GLN A 88 -4.33 9.64 18.20
CA GLN A 88 -4.74 8.72 19.27
C GLN A 88 -6.17 8.20 19.04
N GLN A 89 -7.10 9.08 18.74
CA GLN A 89 -8.50 8.75 18.52
C GLN A 89 -8.70 7.83 17.31
N GLU A 90 -7.97 8.05 16.22
CA GLU A 90 -8.03 7.19 15.03
C GLU A 90 -7.52 5.78 15.33
N ILE A 91 -6.41 5.66 16.08
CA ILE A 91 -5.86 4.36 16.48
C ILE A 91 -6.83 3.62 17.41
N GLU A 92 -7.36 4.29 18.44
CA GLU A 92 -8.34 3.71 19.35
C GLU A 92 -9.55 3.19 18.58
N SER A 93 -10.10 3.99 17.67
CA SER A 93 -11.24 3.58 16.85
C SER A 93 -10.95 2.33 15.99
N GLN A 94 -9.74 2.22 15.43
CA GLN A 94 -9.34 1.05 14.64
C GLN A 94 -9.16 -0.19 15.52
N LEU A 95 -8.58 -0.04 16.69
CA LEU A 95 -8.38 -1.13 17.66
C LEU A 95 -9.71 -1.62 18.23
N GLU A 96 -10.68 -0.73 18.54
CA GLU A 96 -11.99 -1.09 19.02
C GLU A 96 -12.78 -1.94 18.02
N VAL A 97 -12.70 -1.64 16.74
CA VAL A 97 -13.44 -2.38 15.70
C VAL A 97 -12.93 -3.79 15.52
N LEU A 98 -11.61 -4.00 15.57
CA LEU A 98 -10.98 -5.29 15.30
C LEU A 98 -10.57 -6.05 16.57
N ASN A 99 -10.45 -5.36 17.70
CA ASN A 99 -10.17 -5.90 19.03
C ASN A 99 -9.01 -6.93 19.04
N PRO A 100 -7.76 -6.53 18.70
CA PRO A 100 -6.64 -7.44 18.72
C PRO A 100 -6.32 -7.92 20.13
N SER A 101 -5.83 -9.14 20.25
CA SER A 101 -5.46 -9.75 21.52
C SER A 101 -4.16 -9.17 22.12
N ILE A 102 -3.28 -8.66 21.24
CA ILE A 102 -1.99 -8.09 21.63
C ILE A 102 -1.56 -7.02 20.62
N VAL A 103 -0.86 -6.00 21.10
CA VAL A 103 -0.29 -4.95 20.26
C VAL A 103 1.23 -4.93 20.39
N PHE A 104 1.92 -5.09 19.29
CA PHE A 104 3.37 -4.88 19.19
C PHE A 104 3.62 -3.43 18.75
N CYS A 105 4.37 -2.68 19.53
CA CYS A 105 4.61 -1.26 19.27
C CYS A 105 6.04 -0.82 19.59
N ASP A 106 6.51 0.25 18.96
CA ASP A 106 7.77 0.87 19.32
C ASP A 106 7.64 1.74 20.60
N SER A 107 8.76 2.16 21.15
CA SER A 107 8.81 2.94 22.40
C SER A 107 8.04 4.26 22.34
N ARG A 108 7.88 4.86 21.13
CA ARG A 108 7.13 6.12 20.93
C ARG A 108 5.64 5.91 21.02
N ASN A 109 5.17 4.71 20.68
CA ASN A 109 3.75 4.38 20.57
C ASN A 109 3.19 3.60 21.77
N ILE A 110 4.04 3.09 22.69
CA ILE A 110 3.62 2.23 23.80
C ILE A 110 2.55 2.89 24.69
N LYS A 111 2.66 4.19 24.95
CA LYS A 111 1.68 4.95 25.76
C LYS A 111 0.34 5.16 25.05
N ARG A 112 0.28 4.93 23.74
CA ARG A 112 -0.92 5.08 22.92
C ARG A 112 -1.82 3.84 22.96
N VAL A 113 -1.32 2.74 23.50
CA VAL A 113 -1.99 1.43 23.56
C VAL A 113 -1.90 0.78 24.94
N ASP A 114 -1.69 1.57 25.99
CA ASP A 114 -1.43 1.12 27.36
C ASP A 114 -2.58 0.31 28.01
N ARG A 115 -3.79 0.39 27.45
CA ARG A 115 -4.96 -0.38 27.90
C ARG A 115 -5.02 -1.83 27.39
N LEU A 116 -4.11 -2.18 26.47
CA LEU A 116 -4.04 -3.49 25.85
C LEU A 116 -2.78 -4.24 26.31
N VAL A 117 -2.77 -5.55 26.11
CA VAL A 117 -1.53 -6.32 26.25
C VAL A 117 -0.56 -5.84 25.19
N THR A 118 0.60 -5.34 25.60
CA THR A 118 1.58 -4.72 24.70
C THR A 118 2.93 -5.39 24.77
N PHE A 119 3.59 -5.47 23.62
CA PHE A 119 5.00 -5.83 23.50
C PHE A 119 5.79 -4.73 22.80
N GLN A 120 6.92 -4.35 23.36
CA GLN A 120 7.80 -3.37 22.72
C GLN A 120 8.63 -4.04 21.64
N ILE A 121 8.54 -3.52 20.42
CA ILE A 121 9.40 -3.89 19.29
C ILE A 121 10.56 -2.92 19.19
N ASP A 122 11.77 -3.43 19.43
CA ASP A 122 13.02 -2.70 19.31
C ASP A 122 14.18 -3.63 18.94
N GLU A 123 15.41 -3.15 18.99
CA GLU A 123 16.61 -3.97 18.74
C GLU A 123 16.74 -5.10 19.78
N THR A 124 16.39 -4.83 21.04
CA THR A 124 16.44 -5.85 22.13
C THR A 124 15.46 -7.01 21.84
N TYR A 125 14.24 -6.68 21.41
CA TYR A 125 13.24 -7.67 21.01
C TYR A 125 13.76 -8.53 19.85
N LEU A 126 14.38 -7.91 18.84
CA LEU A 126 14.96 -8.62 17.72
C LEU A 126 16.11 -9.52 18.18
N ASP A 127 17.02 -9.01 18.99
CA ASP A 127 18.17 -9.78 19.51
C ASP A 127 17.72 -10.98 20.36
N MET A 128 16.70 -10.81 21.21
CA MET A 128 16.09 -11.93 21.95
C MET A 128 15.56 -13.01 21.01
N GLY A 129 14.87 -12.58 19.94
CA GLY A 129 14.33 -13.49 18.95
C GLY A 129 15.39 -14.22 18.12
N LEU A 130 16.49 -13.54 17.79
CA LEU A 130 17.59 -14.11 17.00
C LEU A 130 18.46 -15.10 17.81
N ASN A 131 18.55 -14.90 19.11
CA ASN A 131 19.32 -15.73 20.04
C ASN A 131 18.43 -16.68 20.87
N PHE A 132 17.19 -16.87 20.46
CA PHE A 132 16.26 -17.72 21.19
C PHE A 132 16.69 -19.18 21.18
N GLU A 133 17.06 -19.67 22.36
CA GLU A 133 17.30 -21.10 22.57
C GLU A 133 15.97 -21.80 22.83
N LYS A 134 15.59 -22.70 21.94
CA LYS A 134 14.37 -23.47 22.05
C LYS A 134 14.37 -24.24 23.39
N SER A 135 13.68 -23.69 24.41
CA SER A 135 13.37 -24.47 25.60
C SER A 135 12.57 -25.70 25.17
N ASN A 136 12.67 -26.82 25.91
CA ASN A 136 12.05 -28.13 25.62
C ASN A 136 10.51 -28.10 25.48
N SER A 137 9.89 -26.95 25.23
CA SER A 137 8.48 -26.85 24.93
C SER A 137 8.25 -27.35 23.49
N GLU A 138 7.54 -28.45 23.36
CA GLU A 138 7.11 -29.10 22.12
C GLU A 138 6.12 -28.25 21.28
N TYR A 139 6.26 -26.93 21.24
CA TYR A 139 5.46 -26.10 20.34
C TYR A 139 6.03 -26.14 18.93
N THR A 140 5.82 -27.27 18.28
CA THR A 140 5.67 -27.32 16.86
C THR A 140 4.23 -26.87 16.55
N THR A 141 4.06 -25.80 15.80
CA THR A 141 2.75 -25.48 15.25
C THR A 141 2.28 -26.66 14.41
N THR A 142 1.41 -27.49 14.99
CA THR A 142 0.75 -28.59 14.26
C THR A 142 -0.41 -28.09 13.43
N LYS A 143 -0.62 -26.78 13.39
CA LYS A 143 -1.70 -26.16 12.64
C LYS A 143 -1.49 -26.38 11.14
N ASN A 144 -2.43 -27.05 10.53
CA ASN A 144 -2.54 -27.07 9.07
C ASN A 144 -3.11 -25.74 8.60
N ILE A 145 -2.23 -24.79 8.25
CA ILE A 145 -2.60 -23.45 7.83
C ILE A 145 -3.37 -23.53 6.51
N GLN A 146 -4.63 -23.06 6.52
CA GLN A 146 -5.51 -23.11 5.35
C GLN A 146 -5.32 -21.86 4.47
N GLU A 147 -5.35 -22.04 3.18
CA GLU A 147 -5.29 -20.93 2.20
C GLU A 147 -6.48 -19.95 2.33
N SER A 148 -7.60 -20.40 2.87
CA SER A 148 -8.80 -19.60 3.12
C SER A 148 -8.70 -18.71 4.35
N GLU A 149 -7.69 -18.89 5.21
CA GLU A 149 -7.51 -18.07 6.42
C GLU A 149 -7.11 -16.64 6.07
N ILE A 150 -7.55 -15.71 6.92
CA ILE A 150 -7.18 -14.31 6.79
C ILE A 150 -5.72 -14.16 7.20
N PHE A 151 -4.95 -13.51 6.34
CA PHE A 151 -3.58 -13.12 6.62
C PHE A 151 -3.50 -11.82 7.40
N GLY A 152 -4.32 -10.83 7.04
CA GLY A 152 -4.33 -9.54 7.72
C GLY A 152 -5.53 -8.68 7.37
N TYR A 153 -5.75 -7.67 8.20
CA TYR A 153 -6.80 -6.67 8.05
C TYR A 153 -6.18 -5.32 7.75
N PHE A 154 -6.52 -4.73 6.62
CA PHE A 154 -5.93 -3.48 6.15
C PHE A 154 -6.97 -2.38 6.11
N PHE A 155 -6.66 -1.25 6.72
CA PHE A 155 -7.52 -0.08 6.64
C PHE A 155 -7.29 0.67 5.34
N THR A 156 -8.37 1.09 4.69
CA THR A 156 -8.33 1.92 3.48
C THR A 156 -9.08 3.21 3.72
N SER A 157 -8.61 4.28 3.12
CA SER A 157 -9.31 5.57 3.07
C SER A 157 -10.53 5.44 2.15
N GLY A 158 -11.61 4.82 2.65
CA GLY A 158 -12.86 4.68 1.91
C GLY A 158 -13.50 6.02 1.56
N THR A 159 -14.51 6.01 0.68
CA THR A 159 -15.34 7.20 0.33
C THR A 159 -16.29 7.65 1.45
N THR A 160 -16.29 6.97 2.59
CA THR A 160 -17.09 7.23 3.78
C THR A 160 -16.23 7.82 4.89
N ALA A 161 -16.84 8.48 5.88
CA ALA A 161 -16.14 9.08 7.02
C ALA A 161 -15.30 8.08 7.84
N SER A 162 -15.69 6.80 7.83
CA SER A 162 -14.95 5.74 8.51
C SER A 162 -14.14 4.92 7.52
N PRO A 163 -12.86 4.58 7.83
CA PRO A 163 -12.04 3.71 7.00
C PRO A 163 -12.73 2.36 6.79
N LYS A 164 -12.65 1.83 5.58
CA LYS A 164 -13.09 0.45 5.30
C LYS A 164 -11.98 -0.52 5.68
N ILE A 165 -12.36 -1.70 6.12
CA ILE A 165 -11.42 -2.76 6.50
C ILE A 165 -11.44 -3.84 5.44
N VAL A 166 -10.29 -4.11 4.86
CA VAL A 166 -10.07 -5.12 3.83
C VAL A 166 -9.43 -6.36 4.47
N PRO A 167 -10.18 -7.44 4.69
CA PRO A 167 -9.61 -8.72 5.10
C PRO A 167 -8.98 -9.40 3.88
N LEU A 168 -7.68 -9.64 3.92
CA LEU A 168 -6.96 -10.35 2.86
C LEU A 168 -6.66 -11.79 3.29
N LYS A 169 -7.03 -12.74 2.44
CA LYS A 169 -6.78 -14.17 2.67
C LYS A 169 -5.42 -14.59 2.12
N ARG A 170 -4.87 -15.63 2.70
CA ARG A 170 -3.57 -16.21 2.28
C ARG A 170 -3.56 -16.59 0.80
N ARG A 171 -4.64 -17.24 0.30
CA ARG A 171 -4.79 -17.59 -1.11
C ARG A 171 -4.69 -16.40 -2.06
N GLN A 172 -5.25 -15.24 -1.64
CA GLN A 172 -5.22 -14.02 -2.45
C GLN A 172 -3.82 -13.43 -2.54
N MET A 173 -3.11 -13.38 -1.40
CA MET A 173 -1.72 -12.93 -1.32
C MET A 173 -0.78 -13.84 -2.13
N TYR A 174 -1.00 -15.16 -2.05
CA TYR A 174 -0.23 -16.13 -2.84
C TYR A 174 -0.49 -15.96 -4.33
N ALA A 175 -1.76 -15.81 -4.74
CA ALA A 175 -2.14 -15.56 -6.14
C ALA A 175 -1.50 -14.25 -6.66
N ALA A 176 -1.49 -13.18 -5.86
CA ALA A 176 -0.86 -11.91 -6.22
C ALA A 176 0.66 -12.05 -6.41
N ALA A 177 1.34 -12.76 -5.53
CA ALA A 177 2.76 -13.03 -5.68
C ALA A 177 3.02 -13.87 -6.94
N LYS A 178 2.30 -14.97 -7.14
CA LYS A 178 2.47 -15.87 -8.30
C LYS A 178 2.25 -15.15 -9.63
N SER A 179 1.19 -14.35 -9.76
CA SER A 179 0.92 -13.60 -10.98
C SER A 179 1.99 -12.53 -11.27
N SER A 180 2.49 -11.88 -10.23
CA SER A 180 3.56 -10.89 -10.31
C SER A 180 4.92 -11.50 -10.70
N ALA A 181 5.21 -12.73 -10.26
CA ALA A 181 6.48 -13.42 -10.54
C ALA A 181 6.76 -13.60 -12.03
N LYS A 182 5.72 -13.82 -12.85
CA LYS A 182 5.87 -13.95 -14.31
C LYS A 182 6.45 -12.69 -14.95
N ASN A 183 6.10 -11.55 -14.40
CA ASN A 183 6.56 -10.25 -14.89
C ASN A 183 7.94 -9.89 -14.30
N LEU A 184 8.13 -10.10 -13.01
CA LEU A 184 9.32 -9.71 -12.27
C LEU A 184 10.49 -10.69 -12.40
N ARG A 185 10.21 -11.96 -12.67
CA ARG A 185 11.21 -13.04 -12.80
C ARG A 185 12.23 -13.02 -11.65
N PRO A 186 11.74 -13.26 -10.40
CA PRO A 186 12.64 -13.27 -9.24
C PRO A 186 13.68 -14.37 -9.36
N GLU A 187 14.87 -14.13 -8.84
CA GLU A 187 15.94 -15.11 -8.79
C GLU A 187 16.44 -15.28 -7.35
N PRO A 188 16.83 -16.49 -6.92
CA PRO A 188 17.41 -16.72 -5.60
C PRO A 188 18.60 -15.79 -5.32
N ASN A 189 18.80 -15.41 -4.05
CA ASN A 189 19.86 -14.52 -3.57
C ASN A 189 19.81 -13.08 -4.07
N HIS A 190 18.75 -12.67 -4.76
CA HIS A 190 18.52 -11.28 -5.10
C HIS A 190 17.67 -10.58 -4.05
N LEU A 191 17.87 -9.28 -3.93
CA LEU A 191 17.22 -8.46 -2.91
C LEU A 191 16.19 -7.53 -3.56
N TRP A 192 15.04 -7.40 -2.90
CA TRP A 192 14.06 -6.35 -3.19
C TRP A 192 14.27 -5.20 -2.22
N LEU A 193 14.46 -3.99 -2.73
CA LEU A 193 14.62 -2.81 -1.88
C LEU A 193 13.26 -2.42 -1.27
N LEU A 194 13.18 -2.48 0.05
CA LEU A 194 12.03 -2.09 0.86
C LEU A 194 12.26 -0.67 1.40
N CYS A 195 11.58 0.30 0.82
CA CYS A 195 11.53 1.70 1.26
C CYS A 195 10.10 2.22 1.38
N LEU A 196 9.10 1.34 1.19
CA LEU A 196 7.69 1.65 1.41
C LEU A 196 7.27 1.36 2.86
N PRO A 197 6.31 2.12 3.41
CA PRO A 197 5.77 1.88 4.74
C PRO A 197 5.10 0.51 4.86
N LEU A 198 5.25 -0.13 6.03
CA LEU A 198 4.69 -1.46 6.31
C LEU A 198 3.25 -1.41 6.86
N ASN A 199 2.67 -0.25 7.04
CA ASN A 199 1.23 -0.08 7.30
C ASN A 199 0.37 -0.19 6.02
N HIS A 200 1.00 -0.23 4.83
CA HIS A 200 0.32 -0.39 3.55
C HIS A 200 0.64 -1.73 2.88
N ILE A 201 -0.33 -2.23 2.10
CA ILE A 201 -0.17 -3.47 1.35
C ILE A 201 1.02 -3.43 0.37
N GLY A 202 1.42 -2.25 -0.12
CA GLY A 202 2.58 -2.07 -0.98
C GLY A 202 3.87 -2.54 -0.32
N GLY A 203 4.12 -2.14 0.94
CA GLY A 203 5.27 -2.58 1.73
C GLY A 203 5.16 -4.04 2.16
N ILE A 204 4.03 -4.43 2.73
CA ILE A 204 3.77 -5.82 3.16
C ILE A 204 3.94 -6.82 2.02
N SER A 205 3.49 -6.48 0.81
CA SER A 205 3.61 -7.36 -0.36
C SER A 205 5.07 -7.69 -0.72
N ILE A 206 6.03 -6.83 -0.38
CA ILE A 206 7.47 -7.10 -0.59
C ILE A 206 7.91 -8.24 0.32
N ILE A 207 7.53 -8.20 1.60
CA ILE A 207 7.87 -9.27 2.56
C ILE A 207 7.29 -10.61 2.07
N LEU A 208 6.01 -10.63 1.68
CA LEU A 208 5.36 -11.87 1.24
C LEU A 208 5.93 -12.41 -0.07
N ARG A 209 6.22 -11.54 -1.04
CA ARG A 209 6.90 -11.95 -2.28
C ARG A 209 8.26 -12.56 -1.97
N THR A 210 9.02 -11.96 -1.06
CA THR A 210 10.32 -12.48 -0.63
C THR A 210 10.20 -13.89 -0.07
N LEU A 211 9.24 -14.12 0.84
CA LEU A 211 8.99 -15.45 1.41
C LEU A 211 8.57 -16.47 0.35
N ILE A 212 7.66 -16.08 -0.55
CA ILE A 212 7.14 -16.97 -1.61
C ILE A 212 8.18 -17.24 -2.70
N TYR A 213 8.98 -16.23 -3.07
CA TYR A 213 10.00 -16.36 -4.12
C TYR A 213 11.34 -16.90 -3.62
N ARG A 214 11.52 -17.00 -2.30
CA ARG A 214 12.80 -17.42 -1.69
C ARG A 214 13.95 -16.47 -2.00
N THR A 215 13.66 -15.17 -2.11
CA THR A 215 14.60 -14.09 -2.33
C THR A 215 14.94 -13.40 -1.01
N GLY A 216 15.57 -12.22 -1.03
CA GLY A 216 15.83 -11.42 0.16
C GLY A 216 15.26 -10.00 0.05
N ILE A 217 15.30 -9.29 1.17
CA ILE A 217 14.93 -7.89 1.29
C ILE A 217 16.21 -7.09 1.59
N TYR A 218 16.36 -5.94 0.96
CA TYR A 218 17.21 -4.88 1.47
C TYR A 218 16.31 -3.78 2.04
N ARG A 219 16.35 -3.55 3.35
CA ARG A 219 15.52 -2.53 3.99
C ARG A 219 16.28 -1.22 4.13
N SER A 220 15.69 -0.14 3.66
CA SER A 220 16.08 1.23 3.98
C SER A 220 15.18 1.77 5.09
N ASP A 221 15.73 2.52 6.04
CA ASP A 221 14.97 3.06 7.20
C ASP A 221 13.82 3.97 6.75
N SER A 222 14.06 4.74 5.69
CA SER A 222 13.06 5.61 5.07
C SER A 222 13.42 5.87 3.61
N PHE A 223 12.51 6.47 2.85
CA PHE A 223 12.84 6.95 1.53
C PHE A 223 13.66 8.24 1.63
N ASN A 224 14.95 8.13 1.29
CA ASN A 224 15.84 9.25 1.05
C ASN A 224 16.42 9.12 -0.37
N GLU A 225 16.17 10.08 -1.25
CA GLU A 225 16.52 9.98 -2.66
C GLU A 225 18.01 9.80 -2.91
N TYR A 226 18.88 10.35 -2.08
CA TYR A 226 20.34 10.19 -2.22
C TYR A 226 20.77 8.77 -1.84
N ALA A 227 20.28 8.27 -0.71
CA ALA A 227 20.59 6.91 -0.25
C ALA A 227 20.02 5.86 -1.22
N ILE A 228 18.76 6.00 -1.64
CA ILE A 228 18.12 5.09 -2.59
C ILE A 228 18.81 5.11 -3.94
N LYS A 229 19.17 6.30 -4.46
CA LYS A 229 19.95 6.44 -5.70
C LYS A 229 21.24 5.61 -5.63
N ASN A 230 22.03 5.77 -4.55
CA ASN A 230 23.29 5.05 -4.40
C ASN A 230 23.09 3.54 -4.29
N LEU A 231 22.06 3.09 -3.56
CA LEU A 231 21.72 1.67 -3.48
C LEU A 231 21.34 1.09 -4.85
N LEU A 232 20.57 1.81 -5.66
CA LEU A 232 20.16 1.34 -6.99
C LEU A 232 21.28 1.34 -8.00
N SER A 233 22.27 2.27 -7.88
CA SER A 233 23.43 2.35 -8.79
C SER A 233 24.56 1.39 -8.41
N ASP A 234 24.79 1.16 -7.12
CA ASP A 234 26.02 0.52 -6.66
C ASP A 234 25.83 -0.89 -6.11
N HIS A 235 24.65 -1.25 -5.64
CA HIS A 235 24.43 -2.53 -4.96
C HIS A 235 24.07 -3.67 -5.94
N PRO A 236 24.96 -4.64 -6.20
CA PRO A 236 24.79 -5.61 -7.28
C PRO A 236 23.67 -6.64 -7.06
N LYS A 237 23.23 -6.84 -5.81
CA LYS A 237 22.17 -7.80 -5.46
C LYS A 237 20.77 -7.19 -5.43
N ILE A 238 20.63 -5.86 -5.38
CA ILE A 238 19.32 -5.21 -5.45
C ILE A 238 18.83 -5.27 -6.89
N GLN A 239 17.76 -6.03 -7.12
CA GLN A 239 17.21 -6.24 -8.45
C GLN A 239 15.89 -5.54 -8.70
N ALA A 240 15.16 -5.19 -7.65
CA ALA A 240 13.87 -4.53 -7.76
C ALA A 240 13.66 -3.54 -6.63
N VAL A 241 12.85 -2.52 -6.91
CA VAL A 241 12.32 -1.58 -5.92
C VAL A 241 10.86 -1.28 -6.24
N SER A 242 10.03 -1.12 -5.21
CA SER A 242 8.67 -0.61 -5.35
C SER A 242 8.64 0.86 -4.95
N LEU A 243 8.10 1.72 -5.81
CA LEU A 243 8.02 3.16 -5.60
C LEU A 243 6.62 3.68 -5.87
N VAL A 244 6.28 4.81 -5.24
CA VAL A 244 5.17 5.66 -5.67
C VAL A 244 5.68 6.75 -6.61
N PRO A 245 4.80 7.38 -7.43
CA PRO A 245 5.23 8.38 -8.43
C PRO A 245 6.08 9.51 -7.87
N THR A 246 5.72 10.06 -6.71
CA THR A 246 6.47 11.14 -6.05
C THR A 246 7.89 10.74 -5.66
N MET A 247 8.12 9.47 -5.28
CA MET A 247 9.46 8.95 -5.00
C MET A 247 10.29 8.85 -6.29
N LEU A 248 9.68 8.37 -7.38
CA LEU A 248 10.35 8.31 -8.69
C LEU A 248 10.75 9.71 -9.17
N GLU A 249 9.86 10.70 -9.06
CA GLU A 249 10.16 12.08 -9.43
C GLU A 249 11.37 12.64 -8.65
N ARG A 250 11.43 12.39 -7.35
CA ARG A 250 12.57 12.81 -6.52
C ARG A 250 13.89 12.16 -6.97
N LEU A 251 13.86 10.89 -7.35
CA LEU A 251 15.03 10.19 -7.90
C LEU A 251 15.42 10.76 -9.26
N LEU A 252 14.48 11.02 -10.16
CA LEU A 252 14.73 11.57 -11.49
C LEU A 252 15.27 13.02 -11.47
N LYS A 253 15.04 13.76 -10.38
CA LYS A 253 15.63 15.08 -10.13
C LYS A 253 17.11 15.00 -9.69
N GLN A 254 17.59 13.80 -9.25
CA GLN A 254 18.97 13.66 -8.81
C GLN A 254 19.93 13.66 -10.01
N PRO A 255 21.03 14.45 -9.95
CA PRO A 255 22.11 14.37 -10.94
C PRO A 255 22.64 12.93 -11.00
N ASP A 256 22.97 12.47 -12.18
CA ASP A 256 23.62 11.16 -12.41
C ASP A 256 22.83 9.95 -11.89
N PHE A 257 21.50 10.08 -11.67
CA PHE A 257 20.69 8.92 -11.33
C PHE A 257 20.76 7.88 -12.44
N ASN A 258 21.30 6.73 -12.09
CA ASN A 258 21.41 5.54 -12.92
C ASN A 258 21.13 4.31 -12.08
N ILE A 259 21.20 3.14 -12.69
CA ILE A 259 20.94 1.85 -12.05
C ILE A 259 22.09 0.88 -12.29
N HIS A 260 22.32 -0.05 -11.37
CA HIS A 260 23.28 -1.13 -11.57
C HIS A 260 22.83 -2.04 -12.73
N LYS A 261 23.79 -2.57 -13.50
CA LYS A 261 23.53 -3.45 -14.67
C LYS A 261 22.69 -4.71 -14.37
N SER A 262 22.69 -5.19 -13.12
CA SER A 262 21.90 -6.34 -12.68
C SER A 262 20.47 -5.96 -12.26
N PHE A 263 20.15 -4.67 -12.19
CA PHE A 263 18.82 -4.19 -11.76
C PHE A 263 17.76 -4.55 -12.80
N LYS A 264 16.62 -5.08 -12.34
CA LYS A 264 15.58 -5.61 -13.24
C LYS A 264 14.38 -4.69 -13.40
N ALA A 265 13.89 -4.06 -12.31
CA ALA A 265 12.69 -3.27 -12.41
C ALA A 265 12.45 -2.30 -11.25
N ILE A 266 11.93 -1.13 -11.58
CA ILE A 266 11.14 -0.29 -10.69
C ILE A 266 9.68 -0.69 -10.87
N LEU A 267 9.04 -1.21 -9.83
CA LEU A 267 7.60 -1.43 -9.79
C LEU A 267 6.92 -0.15 -9.29
N LEU A 268 6.17 0.50 -10.16
CA LEU A 268 5.54 1.79 -9.91
C LEU A 268 4.03 1.62 -9.71
N GLY A 269 3.51 2.07 -8.59
CA GLY A 269 2.10 1.98 -8.24
C GLY A 269 1.67 3.01 -7.20
N GLY A 270 0.41 2.93 -6.75
CA GLY A 270 -0.13 3.81 -5.70
C GLY A 270 -0.50 5.23 -6.15
N GLY A 271 -0.35 5.56 -7.42
CA GLY A 271 -0.71 6.86 -7.99
C GLY A 271 -0.49 6.91 -9.50
N SER A 272 -0.88 8.01 -10.14
CA SER A 272 -0.63 8.25 -11.56
C SER A 272 0.76 8.84 -11.76
N SER A 273 1.49 8.31 -12.73
CA SER A 273 2.80 8.84 -13.16
C SER A 273 2.62 9.65 -14.42
N THR A 274 3.42 10.70 -14.58
CA THR A 274 3.42 11.49 -15.82
C THR A 274 4.12 10.72 -16.95
N GLU A 275 3.63 10.86 -18.17
CA GLU A 275 4.32 10.30 -19.34
C GLU A 275 5.77 10.79 -19.44
N HIS A 276 6.01 12.06 -19.06
CA HIS A 276 7.34 12.66 -19.05
C HIS A 276 8.31 11.88 -18.16
N SER A 277 7.90 11.50 -16.94
CA SER A 277 8.76 10.75 -16.02
C SER A 277 9.01 9.33 -16.49
N LEU A 278 7.99 8.69 -17.06
CA LEU A 278 8.14 7.37 -17.66
C LEU A 278 9.07 7.41 -18.88
N GLN A 279 8.95 8.45 -19.73
CA GLN A 279 9.84 8.65 -20.86
C GLN A 279 11.29 8.87 -20.42
N LYS A 280 11.51 9.69 -19.38
CA LYS A 280 12.86 9.87 -18.80
C LYS A 280 13.48 8.55 -18.32
N CYS A 281 12.68 7.66 -17.74
CA CYS A 281 13.18 6.33 -17.36
C CYS A 281 13.61 5.53 -18.57
N ILE A 282 12.82 5.52 -19.65
CA ILE A 282 13.14 4.83 -20.89
C ILE A 282 14.42 5.39 -21.52
N ASP A 283 14.55 6.71 -21.62
CA ASP A 283 15.71 7.40 -22.20
C ASP A 283 17.01 7.11 -21.44
N LYS A 284 16.89 6.91 -20.11
CA LYS A 284 18.01 6.51 -19.24
C LYS A 284 18.24 4.99 -19.19
N GLY A 285 17.43 4.18 -19.89
CA GLY A 285 17.52 2.72 -19.82
C GLY A 285 17.09 2.14 -18.46
N ILE A 286 16.32 2.87 -17.66
CA ILE A 286 15.80 2.42 -16.37
C ILE A 286 14.58 1.54 -16.62
N PRO A 287 14.59 0.24 -16.26
CA PRO A 287 13.47 -0.65 -16.48
C PRO A 287 12.34 -0.34 -15.51
N ILE A 288 11.17 -0.01 -16.06
CA ILE A 288 10.02 0.40 -15.28
C ILE A 288 8.79 -0.48 -15.58
N ILE A 289 7.99 -0.74 -14.55
CA ILE A 289 6.72 -1.45 -14.62
C ILE A 289 5.65 -0.53 -14.04
N SER A 290 4.87 0.13 -14.88
CA SER A 290 3.65 0.78 -14.43
C SER A 290 2.62 -0.26 -14.02
N SER A 291 1.90 -0.02 -12.93
CA SER A 291 0.90 -0.95 -12.43
C SER A 291 -0.33 -0.25 -11.85
N TYR A 292 -1.44 -0.96 -11.85
CA TYR A 292 -2.68 -0.58 -11.19
C TYR A 292 -3.09 -1.66 -10.20
N GLY A 293 -3.57 -1.20 -9.07
CA GLY A 293 -4.07 -2.05 -8.00
C GLY A 293 -4.35 -1.25 -6.74
N MET A 294 -4.89 -1.95 -5.77
CA MET A 294 -5.35 -1.39 -4.51
C MET A 294 -5.26 -2.44 -3.40
N THR A 295 -5.62 -2.08 -2.18
CA THR A 295 -5.61 -3.02 -1.06
C THR A 295 -6.52 -4.22 -1.35
N GLU A 296 -7.68 -3.98 -1.94
CA GLU A 296 -8.69 -4.97 -2.33
C GLU A 296 -8.20 -5.98 -3.38
N THR A 297 -7.05 -5.71 -3.99
CA THR A 297 -6.41 -6.59 -5.00
C THR A 297 -5.01 -7.06 -4.59
N CYS A 298 -4.68 -7.03 -3.30
CA CYS A 298 -3.37 -7.44 -2.78
C CYS A 298 -2.19 -6.71 -3.45
N ALA A 299 -2.30 -5.40 -3.64
CA ALA A 299 -1.45 -4.50 -4.41
C ALA A 299 -1.75 -4.57 -5.92
N GLN A 300 -0.76 -4.85 -6.78
CA GLN A 300 -0.95 -4.78 -8.24
C GLN A 300 -1.82 -5.94 -8.78
N VAL A 301 -2.76 -5.63 -9.67
CA VAL A 301 -3.62 -6.58 -10.40
C VAL A 301 -3.50 -6.44 -11.90
N VAL A 302 -3.10 -5.26 -12.36
CA VAL A 302 -2.76 -4.94 -13.75
C VAL A 302 -1.35 -4.37 -13.77
N ALA A 303 -0.53 -4.78 -14.71
CA ALA A 303 0.82 -4.26 -14.84
C ALA A 303 1.33 -4.35 -16.28
N HIS A 304 2.24 -3.44 -16.61
CA HIS A 304 3.04 -3.54 -17.82
C HIS A 304 4.05 -4.70 -17.71
N PRO A 305 4.40 -5.36 -18.83
CA PRO A 305 5.72 -5.96 -18.92
C PRO A 305 6.78 -4.88 -18.79
N ILE A 306 8.01 -5.26 -18.42
CA ILE A 306 9.12 -4.31 -18.25
C ILE A 306 9.26 -3.43 -19.50
N LEU A 307 9.17 -2.12 -19.31
CA LEU A 307 9.33 -1.13 -20.37
C LEU A 307 10.80 -0.73 -20.44
N THR A 308 11.47 -1.12 -21.52
CA THR A 308 12.91 -0.83 -21.75
C THR A 308 13.18 -0.24 -23.13
N SER A 309 12.15 -0.03 -23.96
CA SER A 309 12.32 0.34 -25.35
C SER A 309 11.40 1.47 -25.79
N PRO A 310 11.90 2.45 -26.60
CA PRO A 310 11.10 3.53 -27.19
C PRO A 310 9.90 3.05 -28.02
N GLN A 311 9.92 1.81 -28.54
CA GLN A 311 8.85 1.24 -29.36
C GLN A 311 7.49 1.10 -28.62
N LYS A 312 7.46 1.36 -27.30
CA LYS A 312 6.24 1.27 -26.47
C LYS A 312 5.72 2.65 -26.02
N GLN A 313 6.16 3.70 -26.66
CA GLN A 313 5.80 5.09 -26.31
C GLN A 313 4.26 5.33 -26.28
N THR A 314 3.52 4.68 -27.18
CA THR A 314 2.05 4.75 -27.23
C THR A 314 1.34 4.06 -26.06
N LEU A 315 2.10 3.39 -25.19
CA LEU A 315 1.57 2.65 -24.03
C LEU A 315 1.96 3.30 -22.69
N LEU A 316 2.67 4.43 -22.71
CA LEU A 316 3.18 5.07 -21.48
C LEU A 316 2.07 5.50 -20.55
N SER A 317 0.95 5.98 -21.06
CA SER A 317 -0.24 6.36 -20.29
C SER A 317 -1.06 5.17 -19.79
N SER A 318 -0.79 3.95 -20.29
CA SER A 318 -1.45 2.74 -19.83
C SER A 318 -0.80 2.21 -18.54
N VAL A 319 -1.57 1.49 -17.73
CA VAL A 319 -1.09 0.74 -16.57
C VAL A 319 -0.80 -0.74 -16.88
N GLY A 320 -0.92 -1.15 -18.15
CA GLY A 320 -0.60 -2.50 -18.59
C GLY A 320 -1.83 -3.38 -18.84
N LYS A 321 -1.63 -4.69 -18.68
CA LYS A 321 -2.67 -5.72 -18.87
C LYS A 321 -2.94 -6.44 -17.55
N PRO A 322 -4.14 -7.05 -17.41
CA PRO A 322 -4.43 -7.91 -16.27
C PRO A 322 -3.32 -8.95 -16.08
N LEU A 323 -2.84 -9.10 -14.85
CA LEU A 323 -1.92 -10.16 -14.48
C LEU A 323 -2.64 -11.52 -14.56
N GLU A 324 -1.88 -12.61 -14.60
CA GLU A 324 -2.44 -13.95 -14.77
C GLU A 324 -3.56 -14.26 -13.79
N ASN A 325 -4.63 -14.92 -14.27
CA ASN A 325 -5.84 -15.27 -13.53
C ASN A 325 -6.63 -14.07 -12.99
N ASN A 326 -6.40 -12.87 -13.54
CA ASN A 326 -7.18 -11.68 -13.27
C ASN A 326 -7.80 -11.14 -14.55
N HIS A 327 -8.95 -10.51 -14.42
CA HIS A 327 -9.74 -9.99 -15.52
C HIS A 327 -10.19 -8.57 -15.23
N VAL A 328 -10.25 -7.77 -16.27
CA VAL A 328 -10.77 -6.39 -16.25
C VAL A 328 -11.95 -6.30 -17.20
N GLN A 329 -12.99 -5.64 -16.78
CA GLN A 329 -14.15 -5.31 -17.57
C GLN A 329 -14.47 -3.83 -17.40
N ILE A 330 -14.92 -3.19 -18.48
CA ILE A 330 -15.38 -1.79 -18.45
C ILE A 330 -16.88 -1.77 -18.71
N THR A 331 -17.65 -1.06 -17.88
CA THR A 331 -19.11 -0.94 -18.04
C THR A 331 -19.58 0.51 -18.01
N ASP A 332 -20.76 0.73 -18.55
CA ASP A 332 -21.51 1.96 -18.27
C ASP A 332 -22.10 1.95 -16.84
N GLU A 333 -22.79 3.01 -16.45
CA GLU A 333 -23.44 3.13 -15.13
C GLU A 333 -24.62 2.15 -14.95
N GLN A 334 -25.17 1.60 -16.05
CA GLN A 334 -26.22 0.59 -16.05
C GLN A 334 -25.68 -0.82 -15.97
N GLY A 335 -24.35 -1.00 -15.96
CA GLY A 335 -23.69 -2.30 -15.91
C GLY A 335 -23.50 -3.00 -17.26
N ASN A 336 -23.81 -2.34 -18.38
CA ASN A 336 -23.59 -2.91 -19.70
C ASN A 336 -22.12 -2.83 -20.07
N LYS A 337 -21.54 -3.92 -20.57
CA LYS A 337 -20.15 -3.97 -21.01
C LYS A 337 -19.92 -3.01 -22.18
N LEU A 338 -18.91 -2.16 -22.05
CA LEU A 338 -18.50 -1.22 -23.10
C LEU A 338 -17.52 -1.87 -24.08
N THR A 339 -17.53 -1.36 -25.30
CA THR A 339 -16.57 -1.70 -26.34
C THR A 339 -15.22 -0.99 -26.07
N GLU A 340 -14.19 -1.42 -26.81
CA GLU A 340 -12.84 -0.86 -26.74
C GLU A 340 -12.81 0.66 -26.89
N ASN A 341 -11.86 1.30 -26.21
CA ASN A 341 -11.62 2.76 -26.19
C ASN A 341 -12.81 3.59 -25.67
N LYS A 342 -13.80 2.99 -25.02
CA LYS A 342 -14.86 3.72 -24.32
C LYS A 342 -14.61 3.73 -22.83
N SER A 343 -14.57 4.92 -22.26
CA SER A 343 -14.39 5.13 -20.82
C SER A 343 -15.64 4.73 -20.05
N GLY A 344 -15.45 4.00 -18.95
CA GLY A 344 -16.51 3.55 -18.05
C GLY A 344 -15.96 3.05 -16.73
N LEU A 345 -16.82 2.46 -15.92
CA LEU A 345 -16.46 1.89 -14.61
C LEU A 345 -15.55 0.66 -14.79
N ILE A 346 -14.46 0.62 -14.04
CA ILE A 346 -13.53 -0.51 -14.02
C ILE A 346 -14.02 -1.55 -13.02
N TRP A 347 -14.22 -2.77 -13.52
CA TRP A 347 -14.54 -3.93 -12.71
C TRP A 347 -13.42 -4.95 -12.79
N LEU A 348 -13.14 -5.59 -11.66
CA LEU A 348 -12.08 -6.59 -11.52
C LEU A 348 -12.65 -7.93 -11.08
N LYS A 349 -12.10 -9.02 -11.61
CA LYS A 349 -12.38 -10.37 -11.14
C LYS A 349 -11.11 -11.20 -11.20
N GLY A 350 -10.83 -11.98 -10.16
CA GLY A 350 -9.65 -12.84 -10.16
C GLY A 350 -9.30 -13.42 -8.82
N ALA A 351 -8.28 -14.27 -8.83
CA ALA A 351 -7.86 -15.03 -7.64
C ALA A 351 -7.31 -14.15 -6.50
N GLN A 352 -6.84 -12.95 -6.82
CA GLN A 352 -6.28 -12.00 -5.86
C GLN A 352 -7.25 -10.89 -5.42
N VAL A 353 -8.47 -10.83 -6.00
CA VAL A 353 -9.51 -9.91 -5.57
C VAL A 353 -10.07 -10.37 -4.22
N PHE A 354 -10.26 -9.44 -3.29
CA PHE A 354 -10.81 -9.73 -1.96
C PHE A 354 -12.27 -10.20 -2.02
N ASP A 355 -12.77 -10.73 -0.89
CA ASP A 355 -14.14 -11.29 -0.86
C ASP A 355 -15.17 -10.30 -0.27
N GLY A 356 -14.77 -9.06 0.04
CA GLY A 356 -15.62 -8.02 0.62
C GLY A 356 -15.02 -7.39 1.87
N TYR A 357 -15.57 -6.24 2.28
CA TYR A 357 -15.13 -5.50 3.45
C TYR A 357 -15.63 -6.13 4.75
N PHE A 358 -14.82 -6.07 5.79
CA PHE A 358 -15.16 -6.60 7.10
C PHE A 358 -16.30 -5.79 7.74
N ASN A 359 -17.31 -6.48 8.26
CA ASN A 359 -18.49 -5.91 8.94
C ASN A 359 -19.21 -4.80 8.16
N TYR A 360 -19.20 -4.85 6.84
CA TYR A 360 -19.85 -3.86 6.01
C TYR A 360 -21.23 -4.34 5.55
N LYS A 361 -22.30 -3.60 5.94
CA LYS A 361 -23.70 -4.02 5.72
C LYS A 361 -24.09 -4.16 4.24
N ASN A 362 -23.44 -3.41 3.33
CA ASN A 362 -23.78 -3.36 1.91
C ASN A 362 -22.64 -3.91 1.03
N ASN A 363 -21.98 -4.99 1.44
CA ASN A 363 -20.91 -5.60 0.66
C ASN A 363 -21.35 -5.94 -0.78
N ASP A 364 -22.61 -6.40 -0.95
CA ASP A 364 -23.18 -6.73 -2.25
C ASP A 364 -23.21 -5.55 -3.23
N SER A 365 -23.17 -4.31 -2.74
CA SER A 365 -23.11 -3.13 -3.62
C SER A 365 -21.78 -2.94 -4.35
N PHE A 366 -20.72 -3.62 -3.90
CA PHE A 366 -19.41 -3.59 -4.53
C PHE A 366 -19.16 -4.73 -5.52
N PHE A 367 -20.04 -5.74 -5.53
CA PHE A 367 -19.92 -6.89 -6.41
C PHE A 367 -21.19 -7.04 -7.25
N ASP A 368 -21.01 -7.47 -8.50
CA ASP A 368 -22.14 -7.91 -9.29
C ASP A 368 -22.50 -9.39 -8.99
N LYS A 369 -23.61 -9.86 -9.58
CA LYS A 369 -24.07 -11.25 -9.42
C LYS A 369 -23.07 -12.31 -9.90
N ASP A 370 -22.13 -11.93 -10.75
CA ASP A 370 -21.11 -12.80 -11.32
C ASP A 370 -19.79 -12.73 -10.56
N GLY A 371 -19.73 -11.94 -9.46
CA GLY A 371 -18.56 -11.78 -8.59
C GLY A 371 -17.50 -10.82 -9.12
N TRP A 372 -17.86 -9.88 -10.00
CA TRP A 372 -16.99 -8.78 -10.38
C TRP A 372 -17.01 -7.69 -9.33
N PHE A 373 -15.84 -7.23 -8.94
CA PHE A 373 -15.64 -6.14 -7.98
C PHE A 373 -15.61 -4.79 -8.71
N ASN A 374 -16.48 -3.86 -8.31
CA ASN A 374 -16.49 -2.48 -8.76
C ASN A 374 -15.42 -1.67 -8.01
N THR A 375 -14.38 -1.26 -8.70
CA THR A 375 -13.29 -0.48 -8.09
C THR A 375 -13.69 0.94 -7.75
N GLY A 376 -14.71 1.47 -8.43
CA GLY A 376 -15.09 2.87 -8.38
C GLY A 376 -14.20 3.78 -9.23
N ASP A 377 -13.18 3.26 -9.90
CA ASP A 377 -12.35 4.01 -10.85
C ASP A 377 -12.95 3.95 -12.26
N PHE A 378 -12.63 4.94 -13.09
CA PHE A 378 -13.01 5.00 -14.50
C PHE A 378 -11.80 4.79 -15.39
N GLY A 379 -12.01 4.08 -16.51
CA GLY A 379 -10.97 3.82 -17.48
C GLY A 379 -11.50 3.11 -18.72
N HIS A 380 -10.59 2.77 -19.62
CA HIS A 380 -10.91 2.05 -20.82
C HIS A 380 -9.86 0.99 -21.16
N LEU A 381 -10.26 0.00 -21.93
CA LEU A 381 -9.37 -0.98 -22.56
C LEU A 381 -9.20 -0.63 -24.04
N ASN A 382 -7.96 -0.63 -24.52
CA ASN A 382 -7.74 -0.54 -25.97
C ASN A 382 -7.91 -1.92 -26.66
N SER A 383 -7.86 -1.95 -27.99
CA SER A 383 -8.01 -3.20 -28.79
C SER A 383 -6.95 -4.26 -28.50
N ALA A 384 -5.81 -3.89 -27.94
CA ALA A 384 -4.77 -4.81 -27.50
C ALA A 384 -4.94 -5.28 -26.05
N GLY A 385 -6.00 -4.84 -25.34
CA GLY A 385 -6.30 -5.20 -23.96
C GLY A 385 -5.45 -4.49 -22.90
N TYR A 386 -4.85 -3.34 -23.22
CA TYR A 386 -4.19 -2.49 -22.24
C TYR A 386 -5.21 -1.59 -21.53
N LEU A 387 -5.08 -1.48 -20.20
CA LEU A 387 -5.93 -0.64 -19.37
C LEU A 387 -5.33 0.77 -19.26
N PHE A 388 -6.19 1.75 -19.43
CA PHE A 388 -5.92 3.18 -19.18
C PHE A 388 -6.85 3.65 -18.07
N ILE A 389 -6.29 4.36 -17.09
CA ILE A 389 -7.06 4.97 -15.99
C ILE A 389 -7.37 6.40 -16.38
N ASP A 390 -8.65 6.70 -16.61
CA ASP A 390 -9.09 8.03 -17.06
C ASP A 390 -9.34 8.95 -15.87
N ASN A 391 -10.07 8.46 -14.85
CA ASN A 391 -10.36 9.22 -13.65
C ASN A 391 -10.57 8.26 -12.46
N ARG A 392 -10.32 8.74 -11.25
CA ARG A 392 -10.80 8.09 -10.03
C ARG A 392 -12.16 8.62 -9.66
N ARG A 393 -13.13 7.71 -9.46
CA ARG A 393 -14.47 8.08 -8.95
C ARG A 393 -14.38 8.53 -7.49
N THR A 394 -13.44 7.99 -6.75
CA THR A 394 -13.12 8.46 -5.42
C THR A 394 -12.29 9.73 -5.57
N ASP A 395 -12.79 10.82 -5.02
CA ASP A 395 -12.05 12.08 -4.92
C ASP A 395 -10.80 11.99 -4.03
N LEU A 396 -10.25 10.77 -3.86
CA LEU A 396 -9.06 10.55 -3.04
C LEU A 396 -7.92 11.44 -3.52
N ILE A 397 -7.31 12.10 -2.56
CA ILE A 397 -6.14 12.96 -2.79
C ILE A 397 -4.90 12.15 -2.47
N VAL A 398 -4.02 11.96 -3.45
CA VAL A 398 -2.74 11.27 -3.24
C VAL A 398 -1.67 12.32 -2.93
N SER A 399 -1.41 12.52 -1.64
CA SER A 399 -0.47 13.54 -1.17
C SER A 399 0.71 12.90 -0.45
N GLY A 400 1.93 13.08 -0.99
CA GLY A 400 3.15 12.51 -0.41
C GLY A 400 3.17 10.98 -0.34
N GLY A 401 2.38 10.30 -1.19
CA GLY A 401 2.23 8.84 -1.19
C GLY A 401 1.11 8.32 -0.27
N GLU A 402 0.46 9.19 0.49
CA GLU A 402 -0.69 8.85 1.35
C GLU A 402 -2.00 9.11 0.61
N ASN A 403 -2.96 8.19 0.76
CA ASN A 403 -4.32 8.36 0.22
C ASN A 403 -5.20 9.08 1.25
N ILE A 404 -5.59 10.30 0.95
CA ILE A 404 -6.40 11.14 1.83
C ILE A 404 -7.82 11.19 1.30
N ASN A 405 -8.77 10.81 2.15
CA ASN A 405 -10.18 10.95 1.86
C ASN A 405 -10.62 12.41 2.11
N PRO A 406 -10.99 13.17 1.07
CA PRO A 406 -11.43 14.55 1.25
C PRO A 406 -12.67 14.68 2.14
N PHE A 407 -13.56 13.67 2.13
CA PHE A 407 -14.76 13.70 2.97
C PHE A 407 -14.40 13.65 4.47
N GLU A 408 -13.41 12.85 4.85
CA GLU A 408 -12.93 12.80 6.25
C GLU A 408 -12.40 14.17 6.70
N VAL A 409 -11.63 14.84 5.83
CA VAL A 409 -11.09 16.17 6.11
C VAL A 409 -12.22 17.22 6.17
N GLU A 410 -13.21 17.14 5.26
CA GLU A 410 -14.39 17.99 5.27
C GLU A 410 -15.19 17.86 6.56
N GLU A 411 -15.46 16.65 7.02
CA GLU A 411 -16.20 16.40 8.27
C GLU A 411 -15.44 16.98 9.48
N ALA A 412 -14.12 16.82 9.53
CA ALA A 412 -13.33 17.45 10.58
C ALA A 412 -13.41 19.00 10.54
N ILE A 413 -13.33 19.59 9.34
CA ILE A 413 -13.41 21.05 9.16
C ILE A 413 -14.81 21.58 9.49
N LYS A 414 -15.88 20.86 9.18
CA LYS A 414 -17.28 21.25 9.50
C LYS A 414 -17.52 21.46 10.99
N THR A 415 -16.69 20.90 11.85
CA THR A 415 -16.77 21.15 13.31
C THR A 415 -16.41 22.59 13.69
N ILE A 416 -15.86 23.37 12.77
CA ILE A 416 -15.44 24.75 12.96
C ILE A 416 -16.62 25.69 12.68
N LYS A 417 -17.12 26.37 13.71
CA LYS A 417 -18.36 27.17 13.66
C LYS A 417 -18.35 28.33 12.66
N GLU A 418 -17.19 28.84 12.34
CA GLU A 418 -17.00 29.97 11.42
C GLU A 418 -17.17 29.54 9.96
N ILE A 419 -17.15 28.25 9.65
CA ILE A 419 -17.25 27.73 8.29
C ILE A 419 -18.72 27.41 7.99
N HIS A 420 -19.19 27.89 6.84
CA HIS A 420 -20.55 27.65 6.37
C HIS A 420 -20.59 26.41 5.46
N GLU A 421 -19.78 26.38 4.41
CA GLU A 421 -19.64 25.24 3.51
C GLU A 421 -18.16 24.96 3.24
N ILE A 422 -17.88 23.71 2.92
CA ILE A 422 -16.53 23.22 2.68
C ILE A 422 -16.50 22.20 1.57
N ALA A 423 -15.50 22.29 0.70
CA ALA A 423 -15.07 21.24 -0.21
C ALA A 423 -13.56 21.06 -0.09
N VAL A 424 -13.11 19.84 0.06
CA VAL A 424 -11.68 19.51 0.02
C VAL A 424 -11.35 18.87 -1.31
N ILE A 425 -10.32 19.40 -1.98
CA ILE A 425 -9.85 18.96 -3.28
C ILE A 425 -8.34 18.72 -3.27
N GLY A 426 -7.86 17.85 -4.16
CA GLY A 426 -6.44 17.71 -4.47
C GLY A 426 -6.11 18.57 -5.68
N LEU A 427 -5.11 19.43 -5.58
CA LEU A 427 -4.51 20.15 -6.70
C LEU A 427 -3.09 19.64 -6.93
N ASP A 428 -2.66 19.62 -8.19
CA ASP A 428 -1.33 19.15 -8.54
C ASP A 428 -0.25 19.98 -7.85
N ASP A 429 0.78 19.32 -7.33
CA ASP A 429 1.86 19.92 -6.56
C ASP A 429 3.16 19.17 -6.80
N GLU A 430 4.24 19.91 -7.07
CA GLU A 430 5.55 19.31 -7.38
C GLU A 430 6.17 18.53 -6.22
N GLN A 431 5.89 18.93 -4.99
CA GLN A 431 6.45 18.31 -3.78
C GLN A 431 5.63 17.11 -3.32
N TRP A 432 4.31 17.23 -3.39
CA TRP A 432 3.37 16.27 -2.78
C TRP A 432 2.70 15.34 -3.80
N GLY A 433 2.86 15.58 -5.10
CA GLY A 433 2.04 14.99 -6.16
C GLY A 433 0.70 15.69 -6.25
N GLN A 434 -0.06 15.67 -5.14
CA GLN A 434 -1.22 16.53 -4.93
C GLN A 434 -1.14 17.20 -3.56
N LYS A 435 -1.49 18.48 -3.47
CA LYS A 435 -1.71 19.17 -2.19
C LYS A 435 -3.19 19.15 -1.82
N VAL A 436 -3.47 18.93 -0.54
CA VAL A 436 -4.81 19.01 0.03
C VAL A 436 -5.20 20.48 0.16
N VAL A 437 -6.27 20.89 -0.53
CA VAL A 437 -6.77 22.28 -0.52
C VAL A 437 -8.18 22.30 0.02
N ALA A 438 -8.42 23.15 1.02
CA ALA A 438 -9.74 23.42 1.58
C ALA A 438 -10.35 24.64 0.90
N VAL A 439 -11.44 24.47 0.15
CA VAL A 439 -12.21 25.57 -0.47
C VAL A 439 -13.49 25.77 0.33
N MET A 440 -13.71 26.95 0.89
CA MET A 440 -14.79 27.17 1.85
C MET A 440 -15.49 28.52 1.74
N THR A 441 -16.70 28.56 2.27
CA THR A 441 -17.45 29.80 2.55
C THR A 441 -17.50 30.01 4.07
N LEU A 442 -17.55 31.28 4.51
CA LEU A 442 -17.56 31.63 5.93
C LEU A 442 -18.92 32.19 6.35
N ASN A 443 -19.32 31.97 7.59
CA ASN A 443 -20.55 32.51 8.19
C ASN A 443 -20.50 34.01 8.47
N ASN A 444 -19.28 34.56 8.61
CA ASN A 444 -19.04 36.00 8.89
C ASN A 444 -17.82 36.47 8.09
N THR A 445 -17.74 37.79 7.86
CA THR A 445 -16.66 38.48 7.11
C THR A 445 -15.28 38.47 7.79
N LYS A 446 -15.03 37.54 8.72
CA LYS A 446 -13.71 37.39 9.34
C LYS A 446 -12.75 36.70 8.42
N THR A 447 -11.53 37.18 8.38
CA THR A 447 -10.41 36.46 7.74
C THR A 447 -10.14 35.16 8.48
N PHE A 448 -10.08 34.06 7.74
CA PHE A 448 -9.77 32.73 8.28
C PHE A 448 -8.55 32.19 7.53
N THR A 449 -7.54 31.75 8.25
CA THR A 449 -6.26 31.37 7.66
C THR A 449 -6.05 29.85 7.70
N LEU A 450 -5.05 29.39 6.96
CA LEU A 450 -4.61 27.99 7.01
C LEU A 450 -4.18 27.58 8.42
N ASP A 451 -3.51 28.48 9.17
CA ASP A 451 -3.05 28.22 10.53
C ASP A 451 -4.22 28.09 11.51
N ASP A 452 -5.31 28.84 11.28
CA ASP A 452 -6.54 28.69 12.07
C ASP A 452 -7.13 27.28 11.90
N ILE A 453 -7.16 26.75 10.68
CA ILE A 453 -7.63 25.37 10.41
C ILE A 453 -6.70 24.37 11.08
N LYS A 454 -5.39 24.47 10.82
CA LYS A 454 -4.41 23.52 11.36
C LYS A 454 -4.45 23.48 12.89
N SER A 455 -4.53 24.64 13.54
CA SER A 455 -4.59 24.71 15.00
C SER A 455 -5.84 24.04 15.58
N ARG A 456 -6.98 24.15 14.91
CA ARG A 456 -8.26 23.59 15.37
C ARG A 456 -8.44 22.12 15.01
N LEU A 457 -7.73 21.63 14.00
CA LEU A 457 -7.73 20.22 13.61
C LEU A 457 -6.61 19.41 14.22
N LYS A 458 -5.63 20.07 14.86
CA LYS A 458 -4.51 19.39 15.53
C LYS A 458 -5.00 18.34 16.52
N GLY A 459 -4.56 17.09 16.33
CA GLY A 459 -4.96 15.98 17.18
C GLY A 459 -6.35 15.38 16.87
N LYS A 460 -7.13 15.96 15.93
CA LYS A 460 -8.42 15.41 15.50
C LYS A 460 -8.28 14.50 14.29
N ILE A 461 -7.39 14.86 13.36
CA ILE A 461 -7.00 14.05 12.21
C ILE A 461 -5.47 14.05 12.09
N ALA A 462 -4.92 13.05 11.43
CA ALA A 462 -3.48 12.93 11.24
C ALA A 462 -2.88 14.13 10.48
N ASP A 463 -1.67 14.56 10.83
CA ASP A 463 -1.03 15.76 10.27
C ASP A 463 -0.87 15.71 8.75
N PHE A 464 -0.67 14.52 8.16
CA PHE A 464 -0.57 14.38 6.71
C PHE A 464 -1.90 14.66 5.98
N LYS A 465 -3.04 14.52 6.66
CA LYS A 465 -4.39 14.83 6.14
C LYS A 465 -4.72 16.32 6.22
N LEU A 466 -4.00 17.10 7.01
CA LEU A 466 -4.27 18.52 7.16
C LEU A 466 -4.13 19.27 5.83
N PRO A 467 -5.02 20.23 5.52
CA PRO A 467 -4.88 21.07 4.35
C PRO A 467 -3.51 21.74 4.28
N LYS A 468 -2.99 21.84 3.07
CA LYS A 468 -1.76 22.56 2.74
C LYS A 468 -2.05 23.98 2.25
N ASP A 469 -3.31 24.22 1.85
CA ASP A 469 -3.75 25.49 1.33
C ASP A 469 -5.24 25.72 1.62
N VAL A 470 -5.67 26.98 1.64
CA VAL A 470 -7.04 27.41 1.92
C VAL A 470 -7.48 28.47 0.91
N ILE A 471 -8.64 28.26 0.32
CA ILE A 471 -9.29 29.20 -0.60
C ILE A 471 -10.65 29.58 -0.02
N ILE A 472 -10.84 30.86 0.26
CA ILE A 472 -12.13 31.40 0.73
C ILE A 472 -12.87 31.97 -0.49
N VAL A 473 -14.12 31.56 -0.67
CA VAL A 473 -15.00 31.97 -1.77
C VAL A 473 -16.34 32.43 -1.22
N ASP A 474 -17.05 33.26 -2.02
CA ASP A 474 -18.38 33.70 -1.64
C ASP A 474 -19.41 32.59 -1.78
N GLU A 475 -19.25 31.69 -2.77
CA GLU A 475 -20.15 30.58 -3.04
C GLU A 475 -19.39 29.38 -3.65
N LEU A 476 -19.77 28.17 -3.24
CA LEU A 476 -19.26 26.93 -3.86
C LEU A 476 -20.13 26.52 -5.07
N PRO A 477 -19.53 26.08 -6.19
CA PRO A 477 -20.29 25.64 -7.35
C PRO A 477 -21.09 24.37 -7.02
N LYS A 478 -22.40 24.39 -7.31
CA LYS A 478 -23.33 23.29 -7.01
C LYS A 478 -24.00 22.75 -8.26
N THR A 479 -24.48 21.53 -8.18
CA THR A 479 -25.41 20.96 -9.13
C THR A 479 -26.82 21.50 -8.86
N THR A 480 -27.76 21.25 -9.79
CA THR A 480 -29.19 21.58 -9.61
C THR A 480 -29.82 20.90 -8.38
N THR A 481 -29.20 19.81 -7.88
CA THR A 481 -29.62 19.09 -6.68
C THR A 481 -28.88 19.52 -5.41
N GLY A 482 -28.11 20.63 -5.46
CA GLY A 482 -27.38 21.18 -4.31
C GLY A 482 -26.05 20.53 -3.96
N LYS A 483 -25.57 19.52 -4.70
CA LYS A 483 -24.27 18.89 -4.47
C LYS A 483 -23.12 19.77 -4.97
N ILE A 484 -22.06 19.92 -4.18
CA ILE A 484 -20.85 20.67 -4.57
C ILE A 484 -20.15 19.96 -5.74
N ARG A 485 -19.78 20.73 -6.76
CA ARG A 485 -19.08 20.27 -7.97
C ARG A 485 -17.57 20.39 -7.78
N LYS A 486 -16.95 19.42 -7.10
CA LYS A 486 -15.50 19.42 -6.82
C LYS A 486 -14.64 19.49 -8.08
N GLN A 487 -15.08 18.87 -9.19
CA GLN A 487 -14.36 18.95 -10.46
C GLN A 487 -14.33 20.38 -11.02
N ALA A 488 -15.40 21.15 -10.84
CA ALA A 488 -15.41 22.56 -11.24
C ALA A 488 -14.42 23.38 -10.42
N LEU A 489 -14.29 23.09 -9.11
CA LEU A 489 -13.28 23.73 -8.26
C LEU A 489 -11.86 23.34 -8.68
N LYS A 490 -11.61 22.06 -8.97
CA LYS A 490 -10.30 21.62 -9.50
C LYS A 490 -9.94 22.39 -10.76
N ASN A 491 -10.84 22.47 -11.73
CA ASN A 491 -10.59 23.16 -13.00
C ASN A 491 -10.38 24.68 -12.83
N LEU A 492 -10.92 25.29 -11.77
CA LEU A 492 -10.80 26.73 -11.50
C LEU A 492 -9.45 27.09 -10.86
N TYR A 493 -8.88 26.19 -10.09
CA TYR A 493 -7.70 26.46 -9.26
C TYR A 493 -6.45 25.62 -9.63
N SER A 494 -6.55 24.78 -10.70
CA SER A 494 -5.41 24.04 -11.27
C SER A 494 -4.45 24.91 -12.07
#